data_42f10f9028106f1948d001e10430cfb4
#
_entry.id   42f10f9028106f1948d001e10430cfb4
#
_cell.length_a   1.000
_cell.length_b   1.000
_cell.length_c   1.000
_cell.angle_alpha   90.00
_cell.angle_beta   90.00
_cell.angle_gamma   90.00
#
_symmetry.space_group_name_H-M   'P 1'
#
loop_
_entity.id
_entity.type
_entity.pdbx_description
1 polymer ?
#
loop_
_entity_poly.entity_id
_entity_poly.type
_entity_poly.pdbx_seq_one_letter_code
_entity_poly.pdbx_strand_id
1 'polypeptide(L)'
;LLLFTCSLIAGEQKIWGSHSAYIMPTKTWSVGIFQPFRYGLSDNLETSFHPGWFFIVPNASFKMPLSDIGSFKAATRVSLVYPTPLLNMISREGIGGLIDPNLTTPPMLGVSSSLLLSKEVFGINTTSKLGVDIGLVMGELDTRSNIDLPIVYHRLEVFHNKWGLHAGLDLVKDVTNELGLFLDLDLRLLPDFDKDNGGQEYSMHSGDYSIEHKLFAVWKRSNRFRVLVGYKLVTGDFPYGKQTRLLPYIPMLEKWAPIIEMQWAKF
;
A
#
# COMPACT_ATOMS: atom_id res chain seq x y z
N LEU A 1 -33.80 21.29 -1.48
CA LEU A 1 -32.65 21.57 -0.59
C LEU A 1 -31.93 20.28 -0.14
N LEU A 2 -32.69 19.22 0.20
CA LEU A 2 -32.15 17.92 0.62
C LEU A 2 -31.34 17.17 -0.46
N LEU A 3 -31.66 17.34 -1.73
CA LEU A 3 -30.95 16.70 -2.84
C LEU A 3 -29.57 17.32 -3.12
N PHE A 4 -29.38 18.60 -2.82
CA PHE A 4 -28.10 19.28 -3.00
C PHE A 4 -27.08 18.91 -1.90
N THR A 5 -27.53 18.67 -0.69
CA THR A 5 -26.64 18.24 0.41
C THR A 5 -26.14 16.82 0.25
N CYS A 6 -26.96 15.92 -0.34
CA CYS A 6 -26.52 14.53 -0.65
C CYS A 6 -25.39 14.49 -1.70
N SER A 7 -25.41 15.36 -2.70
CA SER A 7 -24.39 15.38 -3.77
C SER A 7 -23.03 15.87 -3.26
N LEU A 8 -23.00 16.83 -2.34
CA LEU A 8 -21.77 17.33 -1.73
C LEU A 8 -21.09 16.27 -0.83
N ILE A 9 -21.88 15.56 -0.03
CA ILE A 9 -21.37 14.50 0.86
C ILE A 9 -20.82 13.32 0.04
N ALA A 10 -21.49 12.92 -1.04
CA ALA A 10 -21.03 11.86 -1.93
C ALA A 10 -19.72 12.21 -2.65
N GLY A 11 -19.53 13.50 -3.00
CA GLY A 11 -18.30 14.00 -3.61
C GLY A 11 -17.07 13.92 -2.69
N GLU A 12 -17.23 14.28 -1.43
CA GLU A 12 -16.15 14.29 -0.45
C GLU A 12 -15.63 12.89 -0.14
N GLN A 13 -16.48 11.87 -0.11
CA GLN A 13 -16.06 10.49 0.14
C GLN A 13 -15.13 9.92 -0.93
N LYS A 14 -15.32 10.29 -2.18
CA LYS A 14 -14.50 9.84 -3.29
C LYS A 14 -13.03 10.27 -3.14
N ILE A 15 -12.79 11.36 -2.42
CA ILE A 15 -11.46 11.95 -2.21
C ILE A 15 -10.73 11.31 -1.03
N TRP A 16 -11.44 10.74 -0.05
CA TRP A 16 -10.83 10.13 1.12
C TRP A 16 -9.93 8.92 0.79
N GLY A 17 -10.24 8.18 -0.26
CA GLY A 17 -9.47 7.00 -0.67
C GLY A 17 -8.14 7.39 -1.30
N SER A 18 -7.01 7.01 -0.69
CA SER A 18 -5.69 7.24 -1.25
C SER A 18 -5.50 6.55 -2.61
N HIS A 19 -6.19 5.46 -2.81
CA HIS A 19 -6.07 4.61 -4.00
C HIS A 19 -7.09 4.94 -5.09
N SER A 20 -8.01 5.89 -4.86
CA SER A 20 -8.97 6.30 -5.89
C SER A 20 -8.30 7.14 -6.98
N ALA A 21 -8.91 7.19 -8.18
CA ALA A 21 -8.49 8.06 -9.27
C ALA A 21 -8.84 9.54 -9.04
N TYR A 22 -9.58 9.86 -7.98
CA TYR A 22 -9.90 11.23 -7.63
C TYR A 22 -8.70 11.92 -6.99
N ILE A 23 -8.40 13.12 -7.43
CA ILE A 23 -7.29 13.96 -6.94
C ILE A 23 -7.78 14.82 -5.79
N MET A 24 -6.95 15.03 -4.78
CA MET A 24 -7.24 16.00 -3.72
C MET A 24 -7.31 17.42 -4.28
N PRO A 25 -8.34 18.20 -3.94
CA PRO A 25 -8.41 19.60 -4.32
C PRO A 25 -7.18 20.38 -3.83
N THR A 26 -6.82 21.42 -4.57
CA THR A 26 -5.69 22.30 -4.24
C THR A 26 -5.80 22.84 -2.81
N LYS A 27 -4.71 22.79 -2.04
CA LYS A 27 -4.59 23.25 -0.64
C LYS A 27 -5.45 22.46 0.36
N THR A 28 -5.95 21.29 0.00
CA THR A 28 -6.59 20.36 0.93
C THR A 28 -5.63 19.27 1.35
N TRP A 29 -5.90 18.63 2.48
CA TRP A 29 -5.05 17.56 2.99
C TRP A 29 -5.84 16.49 3.75
N SER A 30 -5.28 15.29 3.82
CA SER A 30 -5.74 14.23 4.73
C SER A 30 -4.54 13.48 5.32
N VAL A 31 -4.73 12.90 6.50
CA VAL A 31 -3.73 12.07 7.17
C VAL A 31 -4.42 11.02 8.03
N GLY A 32 -3.79 9.87 8.21
CA GLY A 32 -4.22 8.86 9.16
C GLY A 32 -3.06 8.32 9.98
N ILE A 33 -3.36 7.42 10.91
CA ILE A 33 -2.32 6.72 11.68
C ILE A 33 -1.50 5.82 10.74
N PHE A 34 -2.18 5.02 9.91
CA PHE A 34 -1.58 4.12 8.92
C PHE A 34 -1.71 4.64 7.49
N GLN A 35 -2.57 5.62 7.25
CA GLN A 35 -2.65 6.30 5.96
C GLN A 35 -1.60 7.41 5.84
N PRO A 36 -0.99 7.56 4.64
CA PRO A 36 -0.05 8.64 4.41
C PRO A 36 -0.71 10.01 4.56
N PHE A 37 0.09 11.00 4.90
CA PHE A 37 -0.28 12.39 4.70
C PHE A 37 -0.40 12.66 3.20
N ARG A 38 -1.52 13.21 2.77
CA ARG A 38 -1.82 13.55 1.38
C ARG A 38 -2.11 15.02 1.26
N TYR A 39 -1.64 15.64 0.21
CA TYR A 39 -1.82 17.06 -0.03
C TYR A 39 -2.06 17.36 -1.51
N GLY A 40 -3.12 18.14 -1.81
CA GLY A 40 -3.38 18.66 -3.13
C GLY A 40 -2.46 19.84 -3.44
N LEU A 41 -1.41 19.62 -4.22
CA LEU A 41 -0.48 20.67 -4.65
C LEU A 41 -1.10 21.56 -5.71
N SER A 42 -1.85 20.99 -6.63
CA SER A 42 -2.60 21.67 -7.68
C SER A 42 -3.78 20.78 -8.09
N ASP A 43 -4.63 21.28 -8.98
CA ASP A 43 -5.76 20.50 -9.51
C ASP A 43 -5.32 19.26 -10.32
N ASN A 44 -4.05 19.23 -10.72
CA ASN A 44 -3.45 18.13 -11.49
C ASN A 44 -2.38 17.35 -10.75
N LEU A 45 -2.14 17.63 -9.48
CA LEU A 45 -1.08 16.96 -8.73
C LEU A 45 -1.41 16.84 -7.24
N GLU A 46 -1.52 15.60 -6.78
CA GLU A 46 -1.56 15.23 -5.38
C GLU A 46 -0.21 14.61 -4.99
N THR A 47 0.34 15.01 -3.86
CA THR A 47 1.51 14.37 -3.25
C THR A 47 1.13 13.68 -1.95
N SER A 48 1.85 12.63 -1.61
CA SER A 48 1.70 11.98 -0.31
C SER A 48 3.00 11.36 0.18
N PHE A 49 3.12 11.26 1.49
CA PHE A 49 4.19 10.53 2.18
C PHE A 49 3.68 10.08 3.54
N HIS A 50 4.32 9.08 4.14
CA HIS A 50 3.92 8.56 5.44
C HIS A 50 4.77 9.19 6.55
N PRO A 51 4.26 10.16 7.34
CA PRO A 51 5.09 10.93 8.27
C PRO A 51 5.74 10.06 9.35
N GLY A 52 5.03 9.07 9.89
CA GLY A 52 5.54 8.18 10.93
C GLY A 52 6.71 7.29 10.48
N TRP A 53 6.75 6.92 9.20
CA TRP A 53 7.78 6.05 8.64
C TRP A 53 8.86 6.80 7.85
N PHE A 54 8.64 8.07 7.54
CA PHE A 54 9.50 8.84 6.64
C PHE A 54 10.98 8.84 7.04
N PHE A 55 11.27 8.90 8.33
CA PHE A 55 12.65 8.92 8.83
C PHE A 55 13.35 7.55 8.81
N ILE A 56 12.56 6.47 8.78
CA ILE A 56 13.07 5.08 8.79
C ILE A 56 13.00 4.48 7.40
N VAL A 57 11.92 4.76 6.69
CA VAL A 57 11.68 4.36 5.29
C VAL A 57 11.24 5.61 4.53
N PRO A 58 12.17 6.43 4.05
CA PRO A 58 11.84 7.56 3.20
C PRO A 58 10.92 7.13 2.05
N ASN A 59 9.79 7.81 1.92
CA ASN A 59 8.78 7.46 0.93
C ASN A 59 8.07 8.73 0.42
N ALA A 60 7.66 8.70 -0.84
CA ALA A 60 6.85 9.74 -1.44
C ALA A 60 6.00 9.14 -2.56
N SER A 61 4.81 9.71 -2.78
CA SER A 61 3.99 9.32 -3.91
C SER A 61 3.41 10.57 -4.58
N PHE A 62 3.23 10.48 -5.87
CA PHE A 62 2.65 11.52 -6.71
C PHE A 62 1.50 10.92 -7.50
N LYS A 63 0.34 11.57 -7.48
CA LYS A 63 -0.85 11.13 -8.22
C LYS A 63 -1.29 12.26 -9.16
N MET A 64 -1.48 11.91 -10.42
CA MET A 64 -1.85 12.83 -11.51
C MET A 64 -3.09 12.31 -12.23
N PRO A 65 -4.07 13.16 -12.54
CA PRO A 65 -5.22 12.76 -13.33
C PRO A 65 -4.78 12.47 -14.78
N LEU A 66 -5.45 11.52 -15.38
CA LEU A 66 -5.39 11.23 -16.81
C LEU A 66 -6.73 11.60 -17.46
N SER A 67 -6.77 11.60 -18.79
CA SER A 67 -8.04 11.66 -19.50
C SER A 67 -8.93 10.50 -19.13
N ASP A 68 -10.22 10.76 -18.94
CA ASP A 68 -11.20 9.74 -18.60
C ASP A 68 -11.19 8.61 -19.67
N ILE A 69 -11.26 7.35 -19.21
CA ILE A 69 -11.31 6.19 -20.08
C ILE A 69 -12.74 5.67 -20.10
N GLY A 70 -13.48 6.01 -21.15
CA GLY A 70 -14.91 5.73 -21.22
C GLY A 70 -15.67 6.40 -20.09
N SER A 71 -16.28 5.60 -19.21
CA SER A 71 -17.03 6.11 -18.03
C SER A 71 -16.21 6.07 -16.73
N PHE A 72 -14.91 5.76 -16.81
CA PHE A 72 -14.03 5.70 -15.66
C PHE A 72 -13.23 7.00 -15.54
N LYS A 73 -13.15 7.54 -14.33
CA LYS A 73 -12.10 8.49 -13.97
C LYS A 73 -10.77 7.75 -13.94
N ALA A 74 -9.75 8.33 -14.60
CA ALA A 74 -8.43 7.72 -14.64
C ALA A 74 -7.39 8.61 -13.99
N ALA A 75 -6.44 8.00 -13.32
CA ALA A 75 -5.26 8.66 -12.75
C ALA A 75 -4.06 7.73 -12.78
N THR A 76 -2.88 8.29 -12.79
CA THR A 76 -1.64 7.55 -12.53
C THR A 76 -1.10 7.94 -11.17
N ARG A 77 -0.50 6.96 -10.47
CA ARG A 77 0.24 7.19 -9.23
C ARG A 77 1.63 6.59 -9.36
N VAL A 78 2.64 7.38 -9.05
CA VAL A 78 4.03 6.95 -8.94
C VAL A 78 4.44 7.06 -7.49
N SER A 79 4.98 5.99 -6.92
CA SER A 79 5.45 5.92 -5.53
C SER A 79 6.93 5.57 -5.50
N LEU A 80 7.65 6.20 -4.60
CA LEU A 80 9.07 5.98 -4.34
C LEU A 80 9.23 5.53 -2.89
N VAL A 81 10.11 4.55 -2.66
CA VAL A 81 10.44 4.07 -1.32
C VAL A 81 11.93 3.74 -1.23
N TYR A 82 12.56 4.13 -0.12
CA TYR A 82 13.95 3.86 0.18
C TYR A 82 14.07 3.02 1.46
N PRO A 83 14.05 1.68 1.39
CA PRO A 83 13.98 0.81 2.57
C PRO A 83 15.30 0.60 3.30
N THR A 84 16.44 0.94 2.69
CA THR A 84 17.79 0.68 3.21
C THR A 84 18.01 1.12 4.67
N PRO A 85 17.55 2.31 5.13
CA PRO A 85 17.76 2.70 6.53
C PRO A 85 17.07 1.76 7.53
N LEU A 86 15.83 1.32 7.23
CA LEU A 86 15.11 0.36 8.07
C LEU A 86 15.85 -0.98 8.10
N LEU A 87 16.25 -1.51 6.94
CA LEU A 87 16.93 -2.79 6.83
C LEU A 87 18.26 -2.78 7.61
N ASN A 88 19.04 -1.72 7.47
CA ASN A 88 20.28 -1.53 8.23
C ASN A 88 20.02 -1.36 9.74
N MET A 89 18.89 -0.83 10.14
CA MET A 89 18.51 -0.72 11.54
C MET A 89 18.20 -2.10 12.14
N ILE A 90 17.40 -2.91 11.45
CA ILE A 90 16.97 -4.23 11.95
C ILE A 90 18.03 -5.34 11.78
N SER A 91 19.10 -5.10 11.02
CA SER A 91 20.27 -5.99 10.91
C SER A 91 21.33 -5.75 11.98
N ARG A 92 21.18 -4.75 12.86
CA ARG A 92 22.15 -4.48 13.94
C ARG A 92 22.07 -5.54 15.02
N GLU A 93 23.22 -5.91 15.55
CA GLU A 93 23.30 -6.77 16.74
C GLU A 93 22.43 -6.21 17.89
N GLY A 94 21.66 -7.07 18.53
CA GLY A 94 20.79 -6.71 19.64
C GLY A 94 19.44 -6.10 19.25
N ILE A 95 19.17 -5.84 17.96
CA ILE A 95 17.89 -5.36 17.48
C ILE A 95 17.22 -6.47 16.65
N GLY A 96 16.45 -7.30 17.32
CA GLY A 96 15.46 -8.21 16.70
C GLY A 96 15.96 -9.43 15.95
N GLY A 97 17.22 -9.49 15.50
CA GLY A 97 17.75 -10.67 14.78
C GLY A 97 16.97 -11.04 13.51
N LEU A 98 16.26 -10.08 12.92
CA LEU A 98 15.44 -10.30 11.72
C LEU A 98 16.28 -10.44 10.45
N ILE A 99 17.41 -9.78 10.40
CA ILE A 99 18.43 -9.91 9.35
C ILE A 99 19.74 -10.24 10.06
N ASP A 100 20.51 -11.17 9.50
CA ASP A 100 21.85 -11.49 9.99
C ASP A 100 22.73 -10.22 9.92
N PRO A 101 23.37 -9.79 11.02
CA PRO A 101 24.24 -8.60 11.05
C PRO A 101 25.42 -8.65 10.05
N ASN A 102 25.80 -9.84 9.63
CA ASN A 102 26.87 -10.02 8.64
C ASN A 102 26.41 -9.76 7.19
N LEU A 103 25.11 -9.62 6.96
CA LEU A 103 24.59 -9.33 5.62
C LEU A 103 24.60 -7.81 5.38
N THR A 104 25.28 -7.42 4.33
CA THR A 104 25.28 -6.01 3.90
C THR A 104 24.01 -5.70 3.11
N THR A 105 23.31 -4.65 3.51
CA THR A 105 22.17 -4.13 2.76
C THR A 105 22.63 -2.95 1.90
N PRO A 106 22.68 -3.11 0.57
CA PRO A 106 23.07 -2.01 -0.32
C PRO A 106 22.00 -0.92 -0.36
N PRO A 107 22.31 0.27 -0.88
CA PRO A 107 21.29 1.27 -1.18
C PRO A 107 20.28 0.72 -2.19
N MET A 108 18.99 0.84 -1.86
CA MET A 108 17.89 0.31 -2.67
C MET A 108 16.79 1.35 -2.83
N LEU A 109 16.29 1.48 -4.05
CA LEU A 109 15.16 2.36 -4.36
C LEU A 109 14.04 1.56 -5.03
N GLY A 110 12.88 1.54 -4.42
CA GLY A 110 11.67 0.99 -5.02
C GLY A 110 10.87 2.07 -5.72
N VAL A 111 10.41 1.76 -6.93
CA VAL A 111 9.53 2.61 -7.73
C VAL A 111 8.29 1.81 -8.09
N SER A 112 7.12 2.31 -7.73
CA SER A 112 5.84 1.72 -8.11
C SER A 112 5.08 2.67 -9.01
N SER A 113 4.52 2.16 -10.10
CA SER A 113 3.65 2.93 -10.98
C SER A 113 2.32 2.21 -11.11
N SER A 114 1.21 2.93 -10.87
CA SER A 114 -0.15 2.36 -10.90
C SER A 114 -1.06 3.21 -11.76
N LEU A 115 -1.85 2.54 -12.60
CA LEU A 115 -3.05 3.09 -13.23
C LEU A 115 -4.24 2.86 -12.28
N LEU A 116 -4.97 3.91 -11.98
CA LEU A 116 -6.16 3.90 -11.15
C LEU A 116 -7.37 4.24 -12.01
N LEU A 117 -8.38 3.38 -11.97
CA LEU A 117 -9.62 3.56 -12.72
C LEU A 117 -10.80 3.51 -11.74
N SER A 118 -11.44 4.65 -11.53
CA SER A 118 -12.55 4.80 -10.57
C SER A 118 -13.87 5.06 -11.26
N LYS A 119 -14.91 4.37 -10.79
CA LYS A 119 -16.29 4.56 -11.23
C LYS A 119 -17.26 4.23 -10.10
N GLU A 120 -18.37 4.92 -10.07
CA GLU A 120 -19.49 4.54 -9.22
C GLU A 120 -20.40 3.55 -9.95
N VAL A 121 -20.62 2.39 -9.33
CA VAL A 121 -21.46 1.31 -9.85
C VAL A 121 -22.44 0.92 -8.76
N PHE A 122 -23.74 1.09 -8.99
CA PHE A 122 -24.82 0.79 -8.03
C PHE A 122 -24.62 1.43 -6.64
N GLY A 123 -24.14 2.68 -6.59
CA GLY A 123 -23.86 3.37 -5.33
C GLY A 123 -22.62 2.86 -4.57
N ILE A 124 -21.78 2.08 -5.24
CA ILE A 124 -20.48 1.62 -4.73
C ILE A 124 -19.39 2.34 -5.53
N ASN A 125 -18.54 3.09 -4.83
CA ASN A 125 -17.33 3.65 -5.45
C ASN A 125 -16.32 2.53 -5.64
N THR A 126 -16.08 2.15 -6.88
CA THR A 126 -15.19 1.07 -7.28
C THR A 126 -13.93 1.66 -7.90
N THR A 127 -12.76 1.22 -7.47
CA THR A 127 -11.48 1.59 -8.09
C THR A 127 -10.70 0.33 -8.42
N SER A 128 -10.38 0.14 -9.70
CA SER A 128 -9.43 -0.87 -10.15
C SER A 128 -8.03 -0.27 -10.18
N LYS A 129 -7.05 -1.07 -9.77
CA LYS A 129 -5.63 -0.72 -9.68
C LYS A 129 -4.84 -1.70 -10.53
N LEU A 130 -3.98 -1.22 -11.40
CA LEU A 130 -3.04 -2.03 -12.18
C LEU A 130 -1.69 -1.34 -12.19
N GLY A 131 -0.62 -2.07 -11.96
CA GLY A 131 0.68 -1.43 -11.94
C GLY A 131 1.86 -2.38 -11.95
N VAL A 132 3.03 -1.76 -11.96
CA VAL A 132 4.33 -2.40 -11.95
C VAL A 132 5.16 -1.82 -10.81
N ASP A 133 5.90 -2.71 -10.15
CA ASP A 133 6.88 -2.40 -9.13
C ASP A 133 8.28 -2.66 -9.70
N ILE A 134 9.22 -1.74 -9.49
CA ILE A 134 10.60 -1.84 -9.95
C ILE A 134 11.52 -1.67 -8.75
N GLY A 135 12.42 -2.62 -8.55
CA GLY A 135 13.46 -2.58 -7.51
C GLY A 135 14.82 -2.23 -8.12
N LEU A 136 15.40 -1.11 -7.69
CA LEU A 136 16.75 -0.70 -8.05
C LEU A 136 17.68 -0.98 -6.88
N VAL A 137 18.75 -1.74 -7.12
CA VAL A 137 19.77 -2.11 -6.11
C VAL A 137 21.10 -1.58 -6.57
N MET A 138 21.76 -0.78 -5.72
CA MET A 138 23.08 -0.20 -5.99
C MET A 138 24.16 -1.03 -5.28
N GLY A 139 24.44 -2.22 -5.79
CA GLY A 139 25.38 -3.18 -5.23
C GLY A 139 24.82 -4.61 -5.28
N GLU A 140 25.42 -5.51 -4.52
CA GLU A 140 24.95 -6.88 -4.38
C GLU A 140 24.02 -6.99 -3.17
N LEU A 141 22.82 -7.53 -3.38
CA LEU A 141 21.89 -7.91 -2.34
C LEU A 141 22.03 -9.41 -2.08
N ASP A 142 22.46 -9.77 -0.87
CA ASP A 142 22.61 -11.17 -0.49
C ASP A 142 21.22 -11.86 -0.53
N THR A 143 21.14 -13.03 -1.18
CA THR A 143 19.92 -13.81 -1.34
C THR A 143 19.30 -14.24 -0.01
N ARG A 144 20.09 -14.29 1.06
CA ARG A 144 19.62 -14.57 2.43
C ARG A 144 18.95 -13.37 3.09
N SER A 145 19.12 -12.15 2.53
CA SER A 145 18.43 -10.94 2.97
C SER A 145 16.97 -10.96 2.49
N ASN A 146 16.18 -11.90 2.99
CA ASN A 146 14.83 -12.12 2.53
C ASN A 146 13.85 -11.84 3.69
N ILE A 147 13.54 -10.56 3.90
CA ILE A 147 12.52 -10.12 4.84
C ILE A 147 11.38 -9.47 4.08
N ASP A 148 10.21 -10.06 4.16
CA ASP A 148 8.99 -9.45 3.70
C ASP A 148 8.39 -8.63 4.83
N LEU A 149 8.68 -7.33 4.83
CA LEU A 149 8.04 -6.39 5.75
C LEU A 149 6.77 -5.86 5.09
N PRO A 150 5.57 -6.27 5.52
CA PRO A 150 4.32 -5.81 4.91
C PRO A 150 4.06 -4.30 5.09
N ILE A 151 4.89 -3.63 5.87
CA ILE A 151 4.91 -2.18 6.08
C ILE A 151 5.72 -1.49 4.98
N VAL A 152 6.72 -2.17 4.40
CA VAL A 152 7.51 -1.65 3.29
C VAL A 152 6.73 -1.88 2.00
N TYR A 153 6.50 -0.83 1.25
CA TYR A 153 5.65 -0.80 0.06
C TYR A 153 6.04 -1.78 -1.05
N HIS A 154 7.32 -2.15 -1.09
CA HIS A 154 7.85 -3.14 -2.01
C HIS A 154 8.37 -4.31 -1.19
N ARG A 155 7.97 -5.50 -1.56
CA ARG A 155 8.55 -6.71 -1.04
C ARG A 155 10.02 -6.77 -1.42
N LEU A 156 10.85 -7.33 -0.56
CA LEU A 156 12.27 -7.49 -0.86
C LEU A 156 12.51 -8.30 -2.13
N GLU A 157 11.64 -9.24 -2.44
CA GLU A 157 11.68 -10.00 -3.68
C GLU A 157 11.66 -9.12 -4.93
N VAL A 158 10.96 -7.98 -4.91
CA VAL A 158 11.00 -7.02 -6.02
C VAL A 158 12.42 -6.49 -6.24
N PHE A 159 13.22 -6.34 -5.19
CA PHE A 159 14.62 -5.93 -5.33
C PHE A 159 15.52 -7.05 -5.84
N HIS A 160 15.25 -8.30 -5.48
CA HIS A 160 15.97 -9.46 -6.05
C HIS A 160 15.62 -9.67 -7.52
N ASN A 161 14.33 -9.66 -7.85
CA ASN A 161 13.84 -9.90 -9.21
C ASN A 161 13.85 -8.66 -10.10
N LYS A 162 14.11 -7.49 -9.53
CA LYS A 162 14.12 -6.17 -10.18
C LYS A 162 12.75 -5.63 -10.57
N TRP A 163 11.72 -6.45 -10.67
CA TRP A 163 10.37 -6.03 -11.01
C TRP A 163 9.29 -6.97 -10.46
N GLY A 164 8.07 -6.49 -10.40
CA GLY A 164 6.86 -7.24 -10.07
C GLY A 164 5.63 -6.56 -10.65
N LEU A 165 4.50 -7.24 -10.65
CA LEU A 165 3.21 -6.71 -11.07
C LEU A 165 2.27 -6.64 -9.89
N HIS A 166 1.36 -5.66 -9.89
CA HIS A 166 0.27 -5.62 -8.93
C HIS A 166 -1.05 -5.25 -9.60
N ALA A 167 -2.11 -5.85 -9.10
CA ALA A 167 -3.48 -5.52 -9.46
C ALA A 167 -4.33 -5.43 -8.20
N GLY A 168 -5.36 -4.61 -8.19
CA GLY A 168 -6.20 -4.47 -7.01
C GLY A 168 -7.58 -3.91 -7.30
N LEU A 169 -8.44 -4.00 -6.29
CA LEU A 169 -9.81 -3.53 -6.34
C LEU A 169 -10.18 -2.93 -4.99
N ASP A 170 -10.56 -1.64 -4.99
CA ASP A 170 -11.14 -0.97 -3.84
C ASP A 170 -12.64 -0.78 -4.04
N LEU A 171 -13.42 -1.12 -3.03
CA LEU A 171 -14.85 -0.90 -2.99
C LEU A 171 -15.21 -0.07 -1.76
N VAL A 172 -15.85 1.07 -1.96
CA VAL A 172 -16.32 1.94 -0.89
C VAL A 172 -17.82 2.12 -1.03
N LYS A 173 -18.57 1.75 0.01
CA LYS A 173 -20.03 1.88 0.06
C LYS A 173 -20.46 2.62 1.29
N ASP A 174 -21.31 3.63 1.12
CA ASP A 174 -22.03 4.25 2.19
C ASP A 174 -23.28 3.43 2.52
N VAL A 175 -23.36 2.96 3.77
CA VAL A 175 -24.54 2.24 4.30
C VAL A 175 -25.55 3.23 4.85
N THR A 176 -25.05 4.24 5.55
CA THR A 176 -25.82 5.39 6.06
C THR A 176 -24.99 6.67 5.89
N ASN A 177 -25.52 7.81 6.28
CA ASN A 177 -24.75 9.07 6.29
C ASN A 177 -23.53 9.02 7.21
N GLU A 178 -23.59 8.21 8.27
CA GLU A 178 -22.53 8.10 9.28
C GLU A 178 -21.70 6.83 9.15
N LEU A 179 -22.21 5.80 8.49
CA LEU A 179 -21.55 4.50 8.39
C LEU A 179 -21.28 4.12 6.93
N GLY A 180 -20.10 3.59 6.69
CA GLY A 180 -19.70 3.03 5.41
C GLY A 180 -18.94 1.72 5.58
N LEU A 181 -18.68 1.08 4.46
CA LEU A 181 -17.81 -0.10 4.32
C LEU A 181 -16.71 0.20 3.31
N PHE A 182 -15.51 -0.25 3.61
CA PHE A 182 -14.36 -0.18 2.72
C PHE A 182 -13.71 -1.56 2.61
N LEU A 183 -13.64 -2.07 1.39
CA LEU A 183 -12.92 -3.29 1.02
C LEU A 183 -11.75 -2.91 0.11
N ASP A 184 -10.57 -3.44 0.40
CA ASP A 184 -9.35 -3.30 -0.39
C ASP A 184 -8.78 -4.69 -0.65
N LEU A 185 -8.65 -5.05 -1.91
CA LEU A 185 -8.08 -6.30 -2.39
C LEU A 185 -6.87 -5.97 -3.27
N ASP A 186 -5.72 -6.52 -2.95
CA ASP A 186 -4.50 -6.38 -3.73
C ASP A 186 -3.91 -7.76 -4.05
N LEU A 187 -3.63 -8.00 -5.31
CA LEU A 187 -2.85 -9.13 -5.81
C LEU A 187 -1.49 -8.62 -6.25
N ARG A 188 -0.43 -9.26 -5.79
CA ARG A 188 0.93 -9.03 -6.26
C ARG A 188 1.47 -10.30 -6.88
N LEU A 189 2.07 -10.15 -8.05
CA LEU A 189 2.74 -11.21 -8.79
C LEU A 189 4.22 -10.86 -8.89
N LEU A 190 5.05 -11.80 -8.49
CA LEU A 190 6.50 -11.68 -8.52
C LEU A 190 7.04 -12.72 -9.50
N PRO A 191 7.91 -12.34 -10.43
CA PRO A 191 8.55 -13.33 -11.29
C PRO A 191 9.39 -14.28 -10.44
N ASP A 192 9.57 -15.50 -10.91
CA ASP A 192 10.39 -16.52 -10.25
C ASP A 192 11.76 -15.97 -9.90
N PHE A 193 12.12 -16.07 -8.65
CA PHE A 193 13.48 -15.82 -8.17
C PHE A 193 14.36 -16.96 -8.66
N ASP A 194 15.42 -16.64 -9.39
CA ASP A 194 16.26 -17.61 -10.08
C ASP A 194 16.75 -18.72 -9.13
N LYS A 195 16.27 -19.94 -9.36
CA LYS A 195 16.53 -21.12 -8.53
C LYS A 195 17.96 -21.65 -8.69
N ASP A 196 18.74 -21.09 -9.61
CA ASP A 196 20.04 -21.64 -10.02
C ASP A 196 21.25 -21.16 -9.20
N ASN A 197 21.07 -20.39 -8.15
CA ASN A 197 22.19 -20.00 -7.31
C ASN A 197 22.64 -21.10 -6.34
N GLY A 198 23.23 -22.15 -6.93
CA GLY A 198 24.26 -22.95 -6.25
C GLY A 198 23.81 -23.85 -5.12
N GLY A 199 22.84 -24.74 -5.34
CA GLY A 199 22.81 -26.03 -4.62
C GLY A 199 22.73 -26.01 -3.09
N GLN A 200 22.47 -24.88 -2.46
CA GLN A 200 22.21 -24.83 -1.03
C GLN A 200 20.72 -24.97 -0.78
N GLU A 201 20.37 -25.90 0.09
CA GLU A 201 19.02 -26.31 0.53
C GLU A 201 18.18 -25.18 1.19
N TYR A 202 18.64 -23.96 1.14
CA TYR A 202 17.87 -22.76 1.42
C TYR A 202 17.32 -22.16 0.12
N SER A 203 16.64 -22.98 -0.67
CA SER A 203 15.73 -22.42 -1.68
C SER A 203 14.59 -21.73 -0.92
N MET A 204 14.83 -20.50 -0.54
CA MET A 204 13.76 -19.60 -0.17
C MET A 204 12.90 -19.51 -1.41
N HIS A 205 11.74 -20.18 -1.37
CA HIS A 205 10.81 -20.12 -2.48
C HIS A 205 10.48 -18.66 -2.71
N SER A 206 10.80 -18.17 -3.89
CA SER A 206 10.31 -16.90 -4.38
C SER A 206 8.80 -16.92 -4.19
N GLY A 207 8.28 -15.95 -3.50
CA GLY A 207 6.85 -15.83 -3.37
C GLY A 207 6.26 -15.44 -4.71
N ASP A 208 5.76 -16.39 -5.46
CA ASP A 208 5.19 -16.18 -6.80
C ASP A 208 4.05 -15.17 -6.76
N TYR A 209 3.31 -15.15 -5.67
CA TYR A 209 2.18 -14.23 -5.49
C TYR A 209 1.89 -13.90 -4.03
N SER A 210 1.18 -12.79 -3.82
CA SER A 210 0.47 -12.53 -2.56
C SER A 210 -0.87 -11.86 -2.81
N ILE A 211 -1.84 -12.19 -1.97
CA ILE A 211 -3.14 -11.55 -1.92
C ILE A 211 -3.27 -10.85 -0.57
N GLU A 212 -3.54 -9.55 -0.61
CA GLU A 212 -3.87 -8.76 0.56
C GLU A 212 -5.35 -8.43 0.54
N HIS A 213 -5.98 -8.61 1.69
CA HIS A 213 -7.39 -8.32 1.87
C HIS A 213 -7.57 -7.47 3.12
N LYS A 214 -8.25 -6.33 2.97
CA LYS A 214 -8.60 -5.44 4.07
C LYS A 214 -10.10 -5.16 4.01
N LEU A 215 -10.77 -5.25 5.14
CA LEU A 215 -12.16 -4.86 5.27
C LEU A 215 -12.33 -3.99 6.50
N PHE A 216 -12.96 -2.83 6.31
CA PHE A 216 -13.22 -1.85 7.36
C PHE A 216 -14.67 -1.42 7.40
N ALA A 217 -15.22 -1.32 8.60
CA ALA A 217 -16.36 -0.44 8.89
C ALA A 217 -15.82 0.98 9.07
N VAL A 218 -16.44 1.94 8.43
CA VAL A 218 -16.06 3.35 8.44
C VAL A 218 -17.10 4.15 9.19
N TRP A 219 -16.75 4.71 10.34
CA TRP A 219 -17.60 5.63 11.08
C TRP A 219 -17.18 7.07 10.76
N LYS A 220 -18.10 7.82 10.17
CA LYS A 220 -17.94 9.22 9.75
C LYS A 220 -18.47 10.13 10.84
N ARG A 221 -17.60 10.62 11.72
CA ARG A 221 -17.99 11.54 12.79
C ARG A 221 -18.25 12.95 12.24
N SER A 222 -17.53 13.36 11.22
CA SER A 222 -17.68 14.65 10.54
C SER A 222 -17.01 14.58 9.15
N ASN A 223 -17.16 15.64 8.36
CA ASN A 223 -16.45 15.78 7.07
C ASN A 223 -14.91 15.87 7.22
N ARG A 224 -14.42 16.04 8.47
CA ARG A 224 -12.98 16.20 8.75
C ARG A 224 -12.38 15.06 9.55
N PHE A 225 -13.20 14.16 10.07
CA PHE A 225 -12.74 13.07 10.93
C PHE A 225 -13.57 11.81 10.74
N ARG A 226 -12.88 10.68 10.56
CA ARG A 226 -13.50 9.35 10.51
C ARG A 226 -12.62 8.31 11.21
N VAL A 227 -13.26 7.25 11.66
CA VAL A 227 -12.61 6.08 12.27
C VAL A 227 -12.95 4.86 11.43
N LEU A 228 -11.92 4.07 11.12
CA LEU A 228 -12.07 2.81 10.43
C LEU A 228 -11.69 1.69 11.41
N VAL A 229 -12.55 0.71 11.52
CA VAL A 229 -12.32 -0.48 12.35
C VAL A 229 -12.47 -1.71 11.46
N GLY A 230 -11.46 -2.55 11.44
CA GLY A 230 -11.46 -3.70 10.56
C GLY A 230 -10.25 -4.58 10.74
N TYR A 231 -9.84 -5.21 9.67
CA TYR A 231 -8.69 -6.10 9.67
C TYR A 231 -7.94 -6.07 8.33
N LYS A 232 -6.70 -6.53 8.39
CA LYS A 232 -5.88 -6.89 7.23
C LYS A 232 -5.54 -8.37 7.30
N LEU A 233 -5.71 -9.06 6.19
CA LEU A 233 -5.29 -10.44 5.96
C LEU A 233 -4.29 -10.46 4.80
N VAL A 234 -3.22 -11.22 4.92
CA VAL A 234 -2.27 -11.45 3.82
C VAL A 234 -2.10 -12.94 3.62
N THR A 235 -2.29 -13.39 2.40
CA THR A 235 -2.11 -14.80 1.98
C THR A 235 -1.19 -14.84 0.79
N GLY A 236 -0.25 -15.79 0.75
CA GLY A 236 0.64 -15.96 -0.39
C GLY A 236 1.84 -16.81 -0.07
N ASP A 237 2.72 -16.95 -1.03
CA ASP A 237 4.01 -17.55 -0.83
C ASP A 237 4.93 -16.52 -0.15
N PHE A 238 5.34 -16.82 1.06
CA PHE A 238 6.29 -16.02 1.84
C PHE A 238 7.65 -16.68 1.85
N PRO A 239 8.74 -15.92 2.12
CA PRO A 239 10.09 -16.47 2.19
C PRO A 239 10.25 -17.66 3.14
N TYR A 240 9.35 -17.83 4.10
CA TYR A 240 9.40 -18.90 5.11
C TYR A 240 8.32 -19.98 4.93
N GLY A 241 7.77 -20.12 3.72
CA GLY A 241 6.77 -21.14 3.39
C GLY A 241 5.37 -20.61 3.15
N LYS A 242 4.51 -21.48 2.64
CA LYS A 242 3.11 -21.20 2.31
C LYS A 242 2.26 -21.05 3.57
N GLN A 243 2.35 -19.94 4.25
CA GLN A 243 1.54 -19.66 5.44
C GLN A 243 0.87 -18.30 5.31
N THR A 244 -0.42 -18.28 5.62
CA THR A 244 -1.14 -17.04 5.78
C THR A 244 -0.68 -16.38 7.07
N ARG A 245 0.12 -15.32 6.97
CA ARG A 245 0.58 -14.53 8.11
C ARG A 245 0.32 -13.08 7.87
N LEU A 246 -0.21 -12.40 8.84
CA LEU A 246 -0.47 -10.98 8.74
C LEU A 246 0.80 -10.16 8.88
N LEU A 247 1.65 -10.56 9.81
CA LEU A 247 3.00 -10.08 10.02
C LEU A 247 3.85 -11.34 10.20
N PRO A 248 4.61 -11.78 9.19
CA PRO A 248 5.31 -13.07 9.22
C PRO A 248 6.31 -13.20 10.38
N TYR A 249 6.68 -12.06 10.99
CA TYR A 249 7.67 -12.01 12.07
C TYR A 249 7.08 -11.79 13.46
N ILE A 250 5.76 -11.64 13.57
CA ILE A 250 5.08 -11.56 14.87
C ILE A 250 4.24 -12.82 15.04
N PRO A 251 4.76 -13.85 15.76
CA PRO A 251 4.13 -15.16 15.86
C PRO A 251 2.70 -15.13 16.41
N MET A 252 2.35 -14.07 17.14
CA MET A 252 1.02 -13.92 17.76
C MET A 252 -0.07 -13.48 16.80
N LEU A 253 0.27 -13.05 15.56
CA LEU A 253 -0.66 -12.52 14.57
C LEU A 253 -0.61 -13.32 13.26
N GLU A 254 -0.75 -14.63 13.35
CA GLU A 254 -0.50 -15.56 12.24
C GLU A 254 -1.46 -15.42 11.05
N LYS A 255 -2.67 -14.95 11.24
CA LYS A 255 -3.69 -14.98 10.18
C LYS A 255 -4.32 -13.62 9.88
N TRP A 256 -4.54 -12.80 10.88
CA TRP A 256 -5.17 -11.49 10.70
C TRP A 256 -4.81 -10.54 11.84
N ALA A 257 -4.72 -9.23 11.58
CA ALA A 257 -4.64 -8.22 12.62
C ALA A 257 -5.85 -7.34 12.58
N PRO A 258 -6.50 -7.11 13.72
CA PRO A 258 -7.43 -6.02 13.85
C PRO A 258 -6.69 -4.70 13.66
N ILE A 259 -7.28 -3.81 12.91
CA ILE A 259 -6.73 -2.47 12.66
C ILE A 259 -7.79 -1.45 13.05
N ILE A 260 -7.36 -0.48 13.86
CA ILE A 260 -8.13 0.74 14.12
C ILE A 260 -7.35 1.88 13.50
N GLU A 261 -7.97 2.55 12.55
CA GLU A 261 -7.42 3.67 11.82
C GLU A 261 -8.21 4.92 12.13
N MET A 262 -7.55 6.00 12.47
CA MET A 262 -8.15 7.32 12.63
C MET A 262 -7.63 8.24 11.53
N GLN A 263 -8.54 8.94 10.88
CA GLN A 263 -8.20 9.79 9.76
C GLN A 263 -8.77 11.19 9.93
N TRP A 264 -7.94 12.17 9.59
CA TRP A 264 -8.27 13.58 9.60
C TRP A 264 -8.12 14.18 8.21
N ALA A 265 -8.94 15.16 7.88
CA ALA A 265 -8.85 15.88 6.62
C ALA A 265 -9.31 17.33 6.76
N LYS A 266 -8.85 18.14 5.81
CA LYS A 266 -9.34 19.47 5.53
C LYS A 266 -9.57 19.56 4.02
N PHE A 267 -10.85 19.49 3.64
CA PHE A 267 -11.31 19.68 2.26
C PHE A 267 -11.79 21.09 2.02
#